data_ecc71e07f528fdfa68ec661c711b4549
#
_entry.id   ecc71e07f528fdfa68ec661c711b4549
#
_cell.length_a   1.000
_cell.length_b   1.000
_cell.length_c   1.000
_cell.angle_alpha   90.00
_cell.angle_beta   90.00
_cell.angle_gamma   90.00
#
_symmetry.space_group_name_H-M   'P 1'
#
loop_
_entity.id
_entity.type
_entity.pdbx_description
1 polymer ?
#
loop_
_entity_poly.entity_id
_entity_poly.type
_entity_poly.pdbx_seq_one_letter_code
_entity_poly.pdbx_strand_id
1 'polypeptide(L)'
;MKIIIEGAGQVGSHLAKMLSHEGGDITVIDDNEARLQRLNATADVVTVLGDPSSIKILREADCAKADLFIAVNPAKSQTVNIVSALLAKRLGTKRVIARIDDEAYLLPENKLIFKDMGLDMLFYPEKIASDEIIDLLKHTASTDSMDFARGKLQLVVFRLDDDSPILDMKVAEFTAAMTAASAEAQLRIIAIARKGETIIPKFDTRFAYNDHMYIIAKREGVPAILKFLGKDNIEVNKVMILGGSEIGEMVAGQLLRQQLDAVKIIDIDKQRCRELTEKLSGSLLVANGDARNSDFLVEEGIRDYDALVAVTGNDEANILSCVVAKKFGVSRTVAQVENLEYLRLAEDMGVDAVINKKLITAGRIFKFTLSDKVRFVRYMSGTDAEVLEYTVAPGARITKAMLKDIDFPRNAIIGGVIRGSESFIAVGDTRIEPYDRVAVFALPDTVKEVDKFFK
;
A
#
# COMPACT_ATOMS: atom_id res chain seq x y z
N MET A 1 21.89 -5.45 7.85
CA MET A 1 20.99 -5.36 9.01
C MET A 1 20.52 -6.77 9.31
N LYS A 2 20.60 -7.21 10.58
CA LYS A 2 20.11 -8.53 10.98
C LYS A 2 18.65 -8.44 11.39
N ILE A 3 17.80 -9.19 10.68
CA ILE A 3 16.34 -9.17 10.88
C ILE A 3 15.89 -10.60 11.22
N ILE A 4 15.06 -10.72 12.25
CA ILE A 4 14.42 -11.98 12.60
C ILE A 4 12.93 -11.86 12.34
N ILE A 5 12.38 -12.82 11.61
CA ILE A 5 10.95 -12.89 11.29
C ILE A 5 10.37 -14.12 11.97
N GLU A 6 9.38 -13.92 12.81
CA GLU A 6 8.58 -14.96 13.42
C GLU A 6 7.36 -15.23 12.56
N GLY A 7 7.26 -16.46 12.05
CA GLY A 7 6.17 -16.94 11.21
C GLY A 7 6.52 -16.97 9.73
N ALA A 8 6.61 -18.18 9.15
CA ALA A 8 6.77 -18.44 7.72
C ALA A 8 5.42 -18.59 7.00
N GLY A 9 4.39 -17.89 7.47
CA GLY A 9 3.10 -17.77 6.79
C GLY A 9 3.20 -16.89 5.55
N GLN A 10 2.06 -16.54 4.94
CA GLN A 10 2.03 -15.74 3.70
C GLN A 10 2.77 -14.40 3.83
N VAL A 11 2.49 -13.63 4.88
CA VAL A 11 3.12 -12.33 5.12
C VAL A 11 4.60 -12.48 5.46
N GLY A 12 4.94 -13.39 6.39
CA GLY A 12 6.33 -13.59 6.82
C GLY A 12 7.23 -14.11 5.71
N SER A 13 6.76 -15.07 4.90
CA SER A 13 7.51 -15.57 3.74
C SER A 13 7.72 -14.48 2.68
N HIS A 14 6.72 -13.63 2.43
CA HIS A 14 6.86 -12.52 1.50
C HIS A 14 7.87 -11.48 2.01
N LEU A 15 7.78 -11.11 3.29
CA LEU A 15 8.74 -10.21 3.93
C LEU A 15 10.17 -10.77 3.89
N ALA A 16 10.33 -12.05 4.18
CA ALA A 16 11.64 -12.71 4.17
C ALA A 16 12.29 -12.65 2.78
N LYS A 17 11.52 -12.96 1.73
CA LYS A 17 11.99 -12.87 0.34
C LYS A 17 12.39 -11.44 -0.03
N MET A 18 11.50 -10.48 0.22
CA MET A 18 11.72 -9.08 -0.09
C MET A 18 12.97 -8.53 0.60
N LEU A 19 13.09 -8.75 1.92
CA LEU A 19 14.19 -8.23 2.73
C LEU A 19 15.53 -8.95 2.43
N SER A 20 15.52 -10.22 2.02
CA SER A 20 16.74 -10.92 1.58
C SER A 20 17.26 -10.37 0.26
N HIS A 21 16.39 -10.06 -0.70
CA HIS A 21 16.76 -9.38 -1.95
C HIS A 21 17.42 -8.02 -1.70
N GLU A 22 16.96 -7.31 -0.66
CA GLU A 22 17.56 -6.05 -0.22
C GLU A 22 18.90 -6.21 0.52
N GLY A 23 19.43 -7.45 0.61
CA GLY A 23 20.70 -7.77 1.25
C GLY A 23 20.64 -7.69 2.77
N GLY A 24 19.48 -7.94 3.37
CA GLY A 24 19.31 -8.19 4.79
C GLY A 24 19.85 -9.58 5.18
N ASP A 25 20.41 -9.69 6.39
CA ASP A 25 20.70 -10.98 7.03
C ASP A 25 19.42 -11.44 7.74
N ILE A 26 18.68 -12.35 7.08
CA ILE A 26 17.32 -12.72 7.48
C ILE A 26 17.33 -14.10 8.15
N THR A 27 16.79 -14.16 9.37
CA THR A 27 16.49 -15.43 10.04
C THR A 27 14.97 -15.56 10.20
N VAL A 28 14.41 -16.73 9.86
CA VAL A 28 12.96 -16.99 9.99
C VAL A 28 12.72 -18.11 10.98
N ILE A 29 11.85 -17.88 11.96
CA ILE A 29 11.43 -18.86 12.97
C ILE A 29 10.00 -19.29 12.66
N ASP A 30 9.74 -20.59 12.56
CA ASP A 30 8.38 -21.15 12.44
C ASP A 30 8.38 -22.56 13.07
N ASP A 31 7.26 -23.01 13.62
CA ASP A 31 7.07 -24.35 14.15
C ASP A 31 6.69 -25.38 13.09
N ASN A 32 6.44 -24.93 11.86
CA ASN A 32 6.07 -25.77 10.72
C ASN A 32 7.25 -25.96 9.75
N GLU A 33 7.84 -27.14 9.79
CA GLU A 33 8.99 -27.49 8.94
C GLU A 33 8.71 -27.37 7.45
N ALA A 34 7.51 -27.77 6.99
CA ALA A 34 7.17 -27.68 5.57
C ALA A 34 7.08 -26.23 5.04
N ARG A 35 6.72 -25.26 5.90
CA ARG A 35 6.77 -23.83 5.55
C ARG A 35 8.21 -23.34 5.41
N LEU A 36 9.07 -23.73 6.34
CA LEU A 36 10.49 -23.36 6.32
C LEU A 36 11.21 -23.96 5.11
N GLN A 37 10.95 -25.21 4.76
CA GLN A 37 11.53 -25.88 3.59
C GLN A 37 11.12 -25.15 2.28
N ARG A 38 9.84 -24.78 2.13
CA ARG A 38 9.36 -24.00 0.96
C ARG A 38 10.02 -22.62 0.88
N LEU A 39 10.24 -21.98 2.02
CA LEU A 39 10.89 -20.67 2.07
C LEU A 39 12.36 -20.78 1.65
N ASN A 40 13.11 -21.75 2.19
CA ASN A 40 14.50 -22.00 1.84
C ASN A 40 14.72 -22.33 0.35
N ALA A 41 13.72 -22.95 -0.30
CA ALA A 41 13.80 -23.21 -1.74
C ALA A 41 13.66 -21.94 -2.61
N THR A 42 13.20 -20.82 -2.04
CA THR A 42 12.83 -19.62 -2.81
C THR A 42 13.43 -18.30 -2.29
N ALA A 43 14.18 -18.34 -1.20
CA ALA A 43 14.81 -17.16 -0.60
C ALA A 43 16.14 -17.53 0.09
N ASP A 44 17.08 -16.60 0.04
CA ASP A 44 18.37 -16.74 0.77
C ASP A 44 18.16 -16.27 2.22
N VAL A 45 17.78 -17.21 3.09
CA VAL A 45 17.46 -16.95 4.49
C VAL A 45 17.94 -18.11 5.38
N VAL A 46 18.21 -17.80 6.63
CA VAL A 46 18.43 -18.82 7.67
C VAL A 46 17.10 -19.20 8.28
N THR A 47 16.84 -20.49 8.50
CA THR A 47 15.59 -20.95 9.14
C THR A 47 15.88 -21.63 10.47
N VAL A 48 15.02 -21.38 11.45
CA VAL A 48 15.04 -22.01 12.78
C VAL A 48 13.69 -22.66 13.03
N LEU A 49 13.68 -23.99 13.19
CA LEU A 49 12.47 -24.75 13.48
C LEU A 49 12.19 -24.73 14.99
N GLY A 50 11.05 -24.22 15.40
CA GLY A 50 10.62 -24.25 16.79
C GLY A 50 9.57 -23.23 17.15
N ASP A 51 9.10 -23.30 18.39
CA ASP A 51 8.15 -22.37 18.96
C ASP A 51 8.80 -20.99 19.17
N PRO A 52 8.33 -19.93 18.52
CA PRO A 52 8.92 -18.60 18.63
C PRO A 52 8.74 -17.95 20.02
N SER A 53 7.85 -18.45 20.87
CA SER A 53 7.74 -18.02 22.28
C SER A 53 8.79 -18.66 23.20
N SER A 54 9.56 -19.63 22.69
CA SER A 54 10.62 -20.29 23.45
C SER A 54 11.91 -19.45 23.52
N ILE A 55 12.36 -19.10 24.72
CA ILE A 55 13.62 -18.38 24.92
C ILE A 55 14.82 -19.15 24.32
N LYS A 56 14.78 -20.48 24.31
CA LYS A 56 15.83 -21.31 23.69
C LYS A 56 15.88 -21.04 22.17
N ILE A 57 14.74 -21.07 21.50
CA ILE A 57 14.63 -20.83 20.06
C ILE A 57 15.02 -19.39 19.71
N LEU A 58 14.57 -18.41 20.49
CA LEU A 58 14.96 -17.01 20.30
C LEU A 58 16.48 -16.79 20.44
N ARG A 59 17.14 -17.53 21.36
CA ARG A 59 18.61 -17.51 21.48
C ARG A 59 19.30 -18.21 20.32
N GLU A 60 18.77 -19.34 19.85
CA GLU A 60 19.26 -20.05 18.68
C GLU A 60 19.19 -19.18 17.41
N ALA A 61 18.12 -18.39 17.25
CA ALA A 61 17.98 -17.39 16.20
C ALA A 61 18.88 -16.14 16.39
N ASP A 62 19.65 -16.07 17.48
CA ASP A 62 20.56 -14.97 17.82
C ASP A 62 19.85 -13.60 17.96
N CYS A 63 18.68 -13.59 18.62
CA CYS A 63 17.88 -12.37 18.84
C CYS A 63 18.64 -11.26 19.54
N ALA A 64 19.64 -11.58 20.38
CA ALA A 64 20.44 -10.59 21.08
C ALA A 64 21.22 -9.65 20.15
N LYS A 65 21.52 -10.08 18.92
CA LYS A 65 22.27 -9.29 17.92
C LYS A 65 21.36 -8.73 16.82
N ALA A 66 20.05 -8.99 16.87
CA ALA A 66 19.14 -8.54 15.84
C ALA A 66 18.88 -7.03 15.92
N ASP A 67 18.85 -6.40 14.77
CA ASP A 67 18.44 -5.00 14.64
C ASP A 67 16.92 -4.85 14.68
N LEU A 68 16.19 -5.85 14.18
CA LEU A 68 14.72 -5.87 14.11
C LEU A 68 14.19 -7.29 14.30
N PHE A 69 13.15 -7.43 15.11
CA PHE A 69 12.33 -8.63 15.25
C PHE A 69 10.91 -8.34 14.78
N ILE A 70 10.38 -9.18 13.90
CA ILE A 70 9.07 -9.02 13.26
C ILE A 70 8.21 -10.24 13.58
N ALA A 71 7.24 -10.10 14.46
CA ALA A 71 6.29 -11.15 14.79
C ALA A 71 5.05 -11.07 13.89
N VAL A 72 4.87 -12.07 12.99
CA VAL A 72 3.82 -12.06 11.95
C VAL A 72 3.06 -13.37 11.81
N ASN A 73 2.95 -14.13 12.90
CA ASN A 73 2.11 -15.31 12.91
C ASN A 73 0.64 -14.97 12.53
N PRO A 74 -0.14 -15.92 12.00
CA PRO A 74 -1.55 -15.70 11.66
C PRO A 74 -2.38 -15.16 12.84
N ALA A 75 -3.49 -14.47 12.53
CA ALA A 75 -4.33 -13.74 13.48
C ALA A 75 -4.66 -14.46 14.80
N LYS A 76 -4.90 -15.76 14.77
CA LYS A 76 -5.18 -16.56 15.98
C LYS A 76 -4.00 -16.65 16.98
N SER A 77 -2.85 -16.11 16.64
CA SER A 77 -1.60 -16.16 17.41
C SER A 77 -1.11 -14.80 17.90
N GLN A 78 -1.97 -13.76 18.00
CA GLN A 78 -1.53 -12.43 18.45
C GLN A 78 -0.82 -12.47 19.83
N THR A 79 -1.27 -13.34 20.74
CA THR A 79 -0.61 -13.49 22.04
C THR A 79 0.83 -13.99 21.90
N VAL A 80 1.06 -14.94 21.00
CA VAL A 80 2.41 -15.44 20.69
C VAL A 80 3.25 -14.31 20.08
N ASN A 81 2.72 -13.56 19.11
CA ASN A 81 3.40 -12.43 18.49
C ASN A 81 3.85 -11.38 19.53
N ILE A 82 2.98 -11.05 20.48
CA ILE A 82 3.29 -10.08 21.53
C ILE A 82 4.34 -10.65 22.51
N VAL A 83 4.17 -11.89 22.96
CA VAL A 83 5.09 -12.52 23.91
C VAL A 83 6.47 -12.70 23.32
N SER A 84 6.59 -13.23 22.10
CA SER A 84 7.87 -13.44 21.43
C SER A 84 8.60 -12.12 21.15
N ALA A 85 7.86 -11.08 20.70
CA ALA A 85 8.43 -9.75 20.49
C ALA A 85 8.97 -9.14 21.81
N LEU A 86 8.23 -9.26 22.92
CA LEU A 86 8.69 -8.81 24.24
C LEU A 86 9.92 -9.57 24.73
N LEU A 87 9.93 -10.89 24.55
CA LEU A 87 11.09 -11.72 24.89
C LEU A 87 12.30 -11.36 24.04
N ALA A 88 12.13 -11.19 22.73
CA ALA A 88 13.20 -10.75 21.83
C ALA A 88 13.77 -9.39 22.26
N LYS A 89 12.91 -8.42 22.64
CA LYS A 89 13.34 -7.13 23.19
C LYS A 89 14.18 -7.28 24.44
N ARG A 90 13.74 -8.13 25.38
CA ARG A 90 14.47 -8.40 26.63
C ARG A 90 15.78 -9.14 26.42
N LEU A 91 15.88 -9.94 25.36
CA LEU A 91 17.13 -10.61 24.97
C LEU A 91 18.15 -9.68 24.33
N GLY A 92 17.75 -8.48 23.88
CA GLY A 92 18.66 -7.46 23.34
C GLY A 92 18.35 -6.97 21.92
N THR A 93 17.29 -7.44 21.27
CA THR A 93 16.88 -6.93 19.95
C THR A 93 16.59 -5.43 20.03
N LYS A 94 17.13 -4.66 19.09
CA LYS A 94 17.03 -3.19 19.10
C LYS A 94 15.59 -2.69 18.92
N ARG A 95 14.88 -3.22 17.92
CA ARG A 95 13.48 -2.86 17.63
C ARG A 95 12.63 -4.11 17.46
N VAL A 96 11.41 -4.07 17.94
CA VAL A 96 10.46 -5.18 17.86
C VAL A 96 9.10 -4.70 17.40
N ILE A 97 8.49 -5.44 16.47
CA ILE A 97 7.16 -5.15 15.96
C ILE A 97 6.31 -6.42 16.00
N ALA A 98 5.01 -6.27 16.28
CA ALA A 98 4.13 -7.42 16.41
C ALA A 98 2.80 -7.20 15.68
N ARG A 99 2.35 -8.24 14.95
CA ARG A 99 1.02 -8.34 14.40
C ARG A 99 0.01 -8.59 15.51
N ILE A 100 -1.11 -7.90 15.42
CA ILE A 100 -2.29 -8.08 16.26
C ILE A 100 -3.51 -8.38 15.40
N ASP A 101 -4.62 -8.74 16.02
CA ASP A 101 -5.93 -9.02 15.42
C ASP A 101 -7.09 -8.35 16.18
N ASP A 102 -6.78 -7.40 17.08
CA ASP A 102 -7.75 -6.61 17.82
C ASP A 102 -7.44 -5.11 17.66
N GLU A 103 -8.37 -4.37 17.05
CA GLU A 103 -8.24 -2.93 16.81
C GLU A 103 -8.12 -2.13 18.12
N ALA A 104 -8.66 -2.63 19.23
CA ALA A 104 -8.56 -1.96 20.54
C ALA A 104 -7.08 -1.73 20.95
N TYR A 105 -6.15 -2.58 20.53
CA TYR A 105 -4.72 -2.42 20.82
C TYR A 105 -4.07 -1.25 20.05
N LEU A 106 -4.74 -0.73 19.01
CA LEU A 106 -4.29 0.42 18.24
C LEU A 106 -4.82 1.75 18.77
N LEU A 107 -5.71 1.75 19.75
CA LEU A 107 -6.18 2.97 20.40
C LEU A 107 -4.99 3.71 21.05
N PRO A 108 -4.98 5.06 21.03
CA PRO A 108 -3.85 5.85 21.54
C PRO A 108 -3.41 5.49 22.95
N GLU A 109 -4.36 5.31 23.86
CA GLU A 109 -4.13 4.91 25.25
C GLU A 109 -3.51 3.53 25.37
N ASN A 110 -3.97 2.55 24.61
CA ASN A 110 -3.48 1.19 24.63
C ASN A 110 -2.10 1.05 23.97
N LYS A 111 -1.84 1.81 22.90
CA LYS A 111 -0.51 1.87 22.25
C LYS A 111 0.58 2.28 23.23
N LEU A 112 0.29 3.19 24.15
CA LEU A 112 1.25 3.64 25.17
C LEU A 112 1.64 2.49 26.09
N ILE A 113 0.68 1.65 26.52
CA ILE A 113 0.94 0.47 27.36
C ILE A 113 1.96 -0.44 26.69
N PHE A 114 1.74 -0.79 25.41
CA PHE A 114 2.64 -1.69 24.68
C PHE A 114 4.02 -1.07 24.43
N LYS A 115 4.07 0.23 24.20
CA LYS A 115 5.32 0.98 24.04
C LYS A 115 6.14 0.97 25.35
N ASP A 116 5.50 1.17 26.48
CA ASP A 116 6.14 1.12 27.82
C ASP A 116 6.63 -0.30 28.13
N MET A 117 5.95 -1.33 27.65
CA MET A 117 6.40 -2.73 27.74
C MET A 117 7.61 -3.01 26.83
N GLY A 118 7.91 -2.14 25.85
CA GLY A 118 9.05 -2.25 24.95
C GLY A 118 8.72 -2.67 23.52
N LEU A 119 7.44 -2.70 23.13
CA LEU A 119 7.03 -2.90 21.75
C LEU A 119 7.14 -1.57 20.97
N ASP A 120 7.92 -1.58 19.90
CA ASP A 120 8.15 -0.38 19.11
C ASP A 120 6.97 -0.08 18.16
N MET A 121 6.27 -1.12 17.68
CA MET A 121 5.07 -0.98 16.85
C MET A 121 4.17 -2.20 16.95
N LEU A 122 2.87 -1.93 16.93
CA LEU A 122 1.81 -2.90 16.66
C LEU A 122 1.19 -2.61 15.28
N PHE A 123 0.83 -3.66 14.54
CA PHE A 123 0.15 -3.51 13.26
C PHE A 123 -0.91 -4.59 13.06
N TYR A 124 -1.98 -4.21 12.37
CA TYR A 124 -3.11 -5.07 12.06
C TYR A 124 -3.33 -5.06 10.53
N PRO A 125 -2.92 -6.13 9.82
CA PRO A 125 -2.98 -6.18 8.36
C PRO A 125 -4.37 -5.92 7.78
N GLU A 126 -5.41 -6.48 8.40
CA GLU A 126 -6.80 -6.34 7.98
C GLU A 126 -7.27 -4.88 8.10
N LYS A 127 -6.88 -4.19 9.17
CA LYS A 127 -7.15 -2.76 9.36
C LYS A 127 -6.43 -1.90 8.33
N ILE A 128 -5.16 -2.22 8.04
CA ILE A 128 -4.38 -1.52 7.03
C ILE A 128 -5.03 -1.68 5.65
N ALA A 129 -5.48 -2.89 5.31
CA ALA A 129 -6.17 -3.15 4.04
C ALA A 129 -7.53 -2.44 3.97
N SER A 130 -8.31 -2.43 5.06
CA SER A 130 -9.60 -1.74 5.09
C SER A 130 -9.45 -0.22 4.94
N ASP A 131 -8.44 0.39 5.58
CA ASP A 131 -8.14 1.82 5.44
C ASP A 131 -7.76 2.16 4.00
N GLU A 132 -6.98 1.31 3.34
CA GLU A 132 -6.62 1.46 1.93
C GLU A 132 -7.85 1.41 1.01
N ILE A 133 -8.78 0.47 1.24
CA ILE A 133 -10.03 0.38 0.48
C ILE A 133 -10.83 1.69 0.63
N ILE A 134 -10.96 2.20 1.85
CA ILE A 134 -11.66 3.47 2.10
C ILE A 134 -11.01 4.63 1.36
N ASP A 135 -9.69 4.69 1.33
CA ASP A 135 -8.98 5.74 0.59
C ASP A 135 -9.18 5.61 -0.93
N LEU A 136 -9.21 4.39 -1.47
CA LEU A 136 -9.53 4.12 -2.88
C LEU A 136 -10.97 4.47 -3.26
N LEU A 137 -11.91 4.34 -2.35
CA LEU A 137 -13.31 4.74 -2.57
C LEU A 137 -13.50 6.27 -2.54
N LYS A 138 -12.64 7.00 -1.81
CA LYS A 138 -12.65 8.48 -1.80
C LYS A 138 -12.01 9.09 -3.03
N HIS A 139 -11.04 8.41 -3.64
CA HIS A 139 -10.26 8.89 -4.77
C HIS A 139 -10.56 8.04 -6.01
N THR A 140 -11.81 8.06 -6.46
CA THR A 140 -12.32 7.14 -7.50
C THR A 140 -11.69 7.34 -8.87
N ALA A 141 -11.23 8.53 -9.19
CA ALA A 141 -10.61 8.85 -10.48
C ALA A 141 -9.16 8.33 -10.60
N SER A 142 -8.54 7.91 -9.49
CA SER A 142 -7.19 7.34 -9.49
C SER A 142 -7.22 5.85 -9.19
N THR A 143 -6.29 5.09 -9.77
CA THR A 143 -6.11 3.67 -9.46
C THR A 143 -5.37 3.47 -8.13
N ASP A 144 -4.55 4.45 -7.76
CA ASP A 144 -3.83 4.50 -6.49
C ASP A 144 -3.54 5.96 -6.12
N SER A 145 -3.41 6.27 -4.83
CA SER A 145 -3.07 7.60 -4.37
C SER A 145 -2.29 7.58 -3.06
N MET A 146 -1.47 8.59 -2.84
CA MET A 146 -0.67 8.72 -1.63
C MET A 146 -0.44 10.18 -1.25
N ASP A 147 -0.69 10.49 0.00
CA ASP A 147 -0.45 11.80 0.57
C ASP A 147 0.95 11.92 1.19
N PHE A 148 1.68 12.96 0.81
CA PHE A 148 2.91 13.39 1.47
C PHE A 148 2.63 14.57 2.40
N ALA A 149 3.30 14.56 3.55
CA ALA A 149 3.26 15.66 4.52
C ALA A 149 1.85 16.15 4.85
N ARG A 150 0.95 15.24 5.17
CA ARG A 150 -0.45 15.54 5.51
C ARG A 150 -1.23 16.17 4.34
N GLY A 151 -1.01 15.68 3.14
CA GLY A 151 -1.75 16.07 1.94
C GLY A 151 -1.27 17.35 1.24
N LYS A 152 -0.08 17.87 1.56
CA LYS A 152 0.49 19.03 0.86
C LYS A 152 0.93 18.70 -0.56
N LEU A 153 1.45 17.50 -0.76
CA LEU A 153 1.72 16.91 -2.06
C LEU A 153 1.01 15.57 -2.13
N GLN A 154 0.49 15.26 -3.30
CA GLN A 154 -0.14 13.97 -3.58
C GLN A 154 0.58 13.29 -4.74
N LEU A 155 0.85 12.00 -4.57
CA LEU A 155 1.08 11.10 -5.67
C LEU A 155 -0.28 10.54 -6.07
N VAL A 156 -0.61 10.62 -7.33
CA VAL A 156 -1.81 10.03 -7.91
C VAL A 156 -1.43 9.17 -9.09
N VAL A 157 -2.08 8.03 -9.22
CA VAL A 157 -1.84 7.09 -10.31
C VAL A 157 -3.08 6.99 -11.17
N PHE A 158 -2.91 7.21 -12.47
CA PHE A 158 -3.98 7.13 -13.45
C PHE A 158 -3.66 6.08 -14.49
N ARG A 159 -4.62 5.20 -14.77
CA ARG A 159 -4.57 4.34 -15.96
C ARG A 159 -5.12 5.10 -17.15
N LEU A 160 -4.44 5.03 -18.28
CA LEU A 160 -4.90 5.62 -19.53
C LEU A 160 -5.78 4.63 -20.29
N ASP A 161 -7.06 4.97 -20.38
CA ASP A 161 -8.06 4.20 -21.13
C ASP A 161 -8.00 4.53 -22.63
N ASP A 162 -8.72 3.80 -23.45
CA ASP A 162 -8.73 3.96 -24.92
C ASP A 162 -9.32 5.30 -25.42
N ASP A 163 -10.13 5.95 -24.60
CA ASP A 163 -10.71 7.26 -24.84
C ASP A 163 -9.90 8.43 -24.26
N SER A 164 -8.74 8.14 -23.63
CA SER A 164 -7.94 9.18 -22.98
C SER A 164 -7.42 10.22 -23.97
N PRO A 165 -7.68 11.53 -23.74
CA PRO A 165 -7.31 12.60 -24.66
C PRO A 165 -5.80 12.81 -24.82
N ILE A 166 -5.00 12.16 -24.00
CA ILE A 166 -3.53 12.32 -24.00
C ILE A 166 -2.79 11.16 -24.68
N LEU A 167 -3.49 10.18 -25.25
CA LEU A 167 -2.84 9.08 -25.99
C LEU A 167 -1.95 9.66 -27.09
N ASP A 168 -0.77 9.06 -27.28
CA ASP A 168 0.29 9.48 -28.21
C ASP A 168 0.90 10.89 -27.95
N MET A 169 0.37 11.66 -26.98
CA MET A 169 0.96 12.93 -26.56
C MET A 169 2.30 12.69 -25.87
N LYS A 170 3.27 13.60 -26.09
CA LYS A 170 4.53 13.58 -25.34
C LYS A 170 4.37 14.14 -23.94
N VAL A 171 5.19 13.65 -23.02
CA VAL A 171 5.26 14.17 -21.63
C VAL A 171 5.47 15.68 -21.60
N ALA A 172 6.33 16.23 -22.48
CA ALA A 172 6.56 17.67 -22.59
C ALA A 172 5.29 18.43 -23.01
N GLU A 173 4.56 17.92 -23.99
CA GLU A 173 3.32 18.51 -24.52
C GLU A 173 2.23 18.53 -23.43
N PHE A 174 2.06 17.41 -22.74
CA PHE A 174 1.13 17.30 -21.61
C PHE A 174 1.46 18.29 -20.49
N THR A 175 2.74 18.33 -20.07
CA THR A 175 3.19 19.24 -18.99
C THR A 175 2.97 20.70 -19.37
N ALA A 176 3.28 21.08 -20.61
CA ALA A 176 3.07 22.43 -21.14
C ALA A 176 1.57 22.78 -21.18
N ALA A 177 0.72 21.88 -21.67
CA ALA A 177 -0.73 22.06 -21.71
C ALA A 177 -1.33 22.23 -20.32
N MET A 178 -0.89 21.42 -19.34
CA MET A 178 -1.34 21.54 -17.95
C MET A 178 -0.92 22.87 -17.32
N THR A 179 0.33 23.30 -17.52
CA THR A 179 0.82 24.58 -17.01
C THR A 179 0.05 25.78 -17.62
N ALA A 180 -0.36 25.67 -18.90
CA ALA A 180 -1.17 26.69 -19.56
C ALA A 180 -2.64 26.69 -19.08
N ALA A 181 -3.19 25.50 -18.76
CA ALA A 181 -4.57 25.35 -18.32
C ALA A 181 -4.81 25.82 -16.88
N SER A 182 -3.85 25.65 -15.99
CA SER A 182 -3.96 26.06 -14.59
C SER A 182 -2.59 26.30 -13.97
N ALA A 183 -2.39 27.50 -13.41
CA ALA A 183 -1.20 27.83 -12.64
C ALA A 183 -1.07 26.98 -11.35
N GLU A 184 -2.18 26.45 -10.86
CA GLU A 184 -2.24 25.58 -9.68
C GLU A 184 -1.88 24.14 -10.00
N ALA A 185 -2.00 23.71 -11.25
CA ALA A 185 -1.71 22.36 -11.73
C ALA A 185 -0.19 22.10 -11.86
N GLN A 186 0.58 22.51 -10.85
CA GLN A 186 1.98 22.14 -10.78
C GLN A 186 2.11 20.64 -10.54
N LEU A 187 2.69 19.94 -11.50
CA LEU A 187 2.82 18.49 -11.47
C LEU A 187 4.17 18.02 -12.00
N ARG A 188 4.54 16.80 -11.65
CA ARG A 188 5.62 16.06 -12.27
C ARG A 188 5.22 14.61 -12.48
N ILE A 189 5.35 14.12 -13.70
CA ILE A 189 5.24 12.70 -14.00
C ILE A 189 6.56 12.05 -13.57
N ILE A 190 6.49 11.13 -12.63
CA ILE A 190 7.66 10.50 -12.02
C ILE A 190 7.94 9.12 -12.57
N ALA A 191 6.90 8.44 -13.06
CA ALA A 191 7.02 7.14 -13.72
C ALA A 191 5.83 6.87 -14.65
N ILE A 192 6.05 5.93 -15.56
CA ILE A 192 5.01 5.28 -16.36
C ILE A 192 5.24 3.78 -16.23
N ALA A 193 4.24 3.03 -15.75
CA ALA A 193 4.28 1.58 -15.82
C ALA A 193 3.55 1.13 -17.11
N ARG A 194 4.27 0.40 -17.95
CA ARG A 194 3.82 -0.09 -19.25
C ARG A 194 4.16 -1.56 -19.40
N LYS A 195 3.17 -2.43 -19.55
CA LYS A 195 3.34 -3.87 -19.75
C LYS A 195 4.26 -4.52 -18.70
N GLY A 196 4.20 -4.03 -17.45
CA GLY A 196 4.98 -4.52 -16.30
C GLY A 196 6.41 -3.98 -16.21
N GLU A 197 6.81 -3.07 -17.09
CA GLU A 197 8.08 -2.36 -16.99
C GLU A 197 7.85 -0.96 -16.44
N THR A 198 8.74 -0.49 -15.59
CA THR A 198 8.73 0.88 -15.06
C THR A 198 9.64 1.77 -15.88
N ILE A 199 9.07 2.78 -16.50
CA ILE A 199 9.76 3.77 -17.32
C ILE A 199 9.90 5.07 -16.51
N ILE A 200 11.12 5.55 -16.32
CA ILE A 200 11.36 6.93 -15.87
C ILE A 200 11.21 7.84 -17.11
N PRO A 201 10.15 8.68 -17.16
CA PRO A 201 9.80 9.36 -18.40
C PRO A 201 10.79 10.49 -18.73
N LYS A 202 11.09 10.61 -20.03
CA LYS A 202 11.80 11.74 -20.62
C LYS A 202 10.80 12.69 -21.29
N PHE A 203 11.25 13.89 -21.67
CA PHE A 203 10.39 14.88 -22.31
C PHE A 203 9.73 14.40 -23.60
N ASP A 204 10.39 13.50 -24.34
CA ASP A 204 9.93 12.92 -25.61
C ASP A 204 9.18 11.58 -25.44
N THR A 205 9.07 11.06 -24.23
CA THR A 205 8.28 9.86 -23.94
C THR A 205 6.82 10.10 -24.30
N ARG A 206 6.21 9.17 -25.06
CA ARG A 206 4.79 9.23 -25.43
C ARG A 206 3.97 8.33 -24.54
N PHE A 207 2.76 8.78 -24.23
CA PHE A 207 1.76 7.98 -23.53
C PHE A 207 1.15 6.95 -24.46
N ALA A 208 0.80 5.79 -23.91
CA ALA A 208 0.15 4.71 -24.62
C ALA A 208 -1.07 4.20 -23.85
N TYR A 209 -1.95 3.51 -24.56
CA TYR A 209 -3.07 2.80 -23.96
C TYR A 209 -2.61 1.85 -22.85
N ASN A 210 -3.35 1.81 -21.76
CA ASN A 210 -3.10 1.00 -20.56
C ASN A 210 -1.81 1.38 -19.79
N ASP A 211 -1.21 2.55 -20.05
CA ASP A 211 -0.15 3.08 -19.19
C ASP A 211 -0.71 3.45 -17.81
N HIS A 212 0.00 3.09 -16.76
CA HIS A 212 -0.22 3.66 -15.44
C HIS A 212 0.74 4.83 -15.24
N MET A 213 0.18 6.02 -15.21
CA MET A 213 0.92 7.27 -15.10
C MET A 213 0.98 7.72 -13.64
N TYR A 214 2.19 7.86 -13.10
CA TYR A 214 2.45 8.28 -11.72
C TYR A 214 2.78 9.77 -11.70
N ILE A 215 1.92 10.56 -11.06
CA ILE A 215 2.04 12.02 -11.02
C ILE A 215 2.18 12.48 -9.57
N ILE A 216 3.21 13.27 -9.27
CA ILE A 216 3.26 14.09 -8.06
C ILE A 216 2.72 15.48 -8.40
N ALA A 217 1.74 15.93 -7.61
CA ALA A 217 1.10 17.24 -7.77
C ALA A 217 0.81 17.88 -6.41
N LYS A 218 0.57 19.18 -6.40
CA LYS A 218 -0.10 19.82 -5.26
C LYS A 218 -1.55 19.38 -5.21
N ARG A 219 -2.11 19.28 -4.01
CA ARG A 219 -3.50 18.84 -3.80
C ARG A 219 -4.50 19.67 -4.60
N GLU A 220 -4.30 20.99 -4.63
CA GLU A 220 -5.15 21.94 -5.32
C GLU A 220 -5.14 21.74 -6.85
N GLY A 221 -4.05 21.18 -7.39
CA GLY A 221 -3.90 20.93 -8.83
C GLY A 221 -4.52 19.63 -9.33
N VAL A 222 -4.80 18.67 -8.42
CA VAL A 222 -5.34 17.34 -8.82
C VAL A 222 -6.66 17.43 -9.58
N PRO A 223 -7.65 18.26 -9.21
CA PRO A 223 -8.91 18.37 -9.96
C PRO A 223 -8.70 18.85 -11.42
N ALA A 224 -7.76 19.77 -11.65
CA ALA A 224 -7.44 20.23 -13.01
C ALA A 224 -6.79 19.11 -13.85
N ILE A 225 -5.92 18.29 -13.23
CA ILE A 225 -5.33 17.12 -13.89
C ILE A 225 -6.41 16.12 -14.28
N LEU A 226 -7.33 15.80 -13.37
CA LEU A 226 -8.46 14.89 -13.62
C LEU A 226 -9.30 15.35 -14.81
N LYS A 227 -9.71 16.61 -14.78
CA LYS A 227 -10.51 17.21 -15.87
C LYS A 227 -9.78 17.13 -17.22
N PHE A 228 -8.46 17.37 -17.23
CA PHE A 228 -7.66 17.29 -18.46
C PHE A 228 -7.54 15.86 -18.99
N LEU A 229 -7.51 14.87 -18.09
CA LEU A 229 -7.47 13.45 -18.44
C LEU A 229 -8.84 12.90 -18.86
N GLY A 230 -9.90 13.72 -18.83
CA GLY A 230 -11.26 13.25 -19.04
C GLY A 230 -11.81 12.37 -17.93
N LYS A 231 -11.21 12.45 -16.73
CA LYS A 231 -11.61 11.64 -15.57
C LYS A 231 -12.31 12.51 -14.53
N ASP A 232 -13.55 12.18 -14.26
CA ASP A 232 -14.28 12.80 -13.15
C ASP A 232 -14.12 12.00 -11.87
N ASN A 233 -13.98 12.69 -10.76
CA ASN A 233 -14.05 12.03 -9.45
C ASN A 233 -15.51 11.68 -9.18
N ILE A 234 -15.83 10.40 -9.20
CA ILE A 234 -17.18 9.89 -8.96
C ILE A 234 -17.43 9.92 -7.45
N GLU A 235 -18.50 10.57 -7.03
CA GLU A 235 -18.91 10.55 -5.66
C GLU A 235 -19.53 9.17 -5.33
N VAL A 236 -18.96 8.50 -4.34
CA VAL A 236 -19.41 7.17 -3.91
C VAL A 236 -20.31 7.31 -2.71
N ASN A 237 -21.61 7.12 -2.91
CA ASN A 237 -22.64 7.19 -1.87
C ASN A 237 -23.27 5.84 -1.54
N LYS A 238 -23.18 4.87 -2.46
CA LYS A 238 -23.74 3.51 -2.31
C LYS A 238 -22.68 2.47 -2.59
N VAL A 239 -22.36 1.64 -1.61
CA VAL A 239 -21.30 0.62 -1.70
C VAL A 239 -21.86 -0.77 -1.43
N MET A 240 -21.62 -1.69 -2.36
CA MET A 240 -21.86 -3.13 -2.21
C MET A 240 -20.54 -3.83 -1.87
N ILE A 241 -20.53 -4.63 -0.81
CA ILE A 241 -19.37 -5.38 -0.32
C ILE A 241 -19.66 -6.86 -0.48
N LEU A 242 -18.81 -7.58 -1.21
CA LEU A 242 -18.88 -9.02 -1.36
C LEU A 242 -17.86 -9.69 -0.43
N GLY A 243 -18.37 -10.41 0.55
CA GLY A 243 -17.61 -11.05 1.62
C GLY A 243 -17.71 -10.33 2.95
N GLY A 244 -18.30 -11.00 3.92
CA GLY A 244 -18.35 -10.58 5.32
C GLY A 244 -17.07 -10.89 6.10
N SER A 245 -15.92 -10.90 5.44
CA SER A 245 -14.61 -11.08 6.08
C SER A 245 -14.33 -9.98 7.10
N GLU A 246 -13.26 -10.11 7.90
CA GLU A 246 -12.82 -9.04 8.81
C GLU A 246 -12.61 -7.71 8.09
N ILE A 247 -12.04 -7.76 6.86
CA ILE A 247 -11.87 -6.58 6.02
C ILE A 247 -13.23 -6.00 5.61
N GLY A 248 -14.15 -6.84 5.12
CA GLY A 248 -15.49 -6.41 4.72
C GLY A 248 -16.27 -5.78 5.88
N GLU A 249 -16.20 -6.37 7.06
CA GLU A 249 -16.78 -5.82 8.29
C GLU A 249 -16.20 -4.44 8.64
N MET A 250 -14.86 -4.32 8.61
CA MET A 250 -14.18 -3.05 8.92
C MET A 250 -14.50 -1.97 7.89
N VAL A 251 -14.54 -2.30 6.61
CA VAL A 251 -14.93 -1.38 5.53
C VAL A 251 -16.35 -0.90 5.75
N ALA A 252 -17.30 -1.82 5.95
CA ALA A 252 -18.70 -1.47 6.21
C ALA A 252 -18.83 -0.55 7.44
N GLY A 253 -18.19 -0.90 8.55
CA GLY A 253 -18.21 -0.09 9.77
C GLY A 253 -17.62 1.33 9.56
N GLN A 254 -16.60 1.49 8.72
CA GLN A 254 -16.06 2.81 8.39
C GLN A 254 -17.00 3.61 7.48
N LEU A 255 -17.62 2.97 6.47
CA LEU A 255 -18.58 3.62 5.56
C LEU A 255 -19.86 4.07 6.29
N LEU A 256 -20.38 3.24 7.21
CA LEU A 256 -21.52 3.60 8.04
C LEU A 256 -21.25 4.84 8.91
N ARG A 257 -20.03 4.98 9.44
CA ARG A 257 -19.61 6.19 10.17
C ARG A 257 -19.53 7.44 9.28
N GLN A 258 -19.32 7.28 7.97
CA GLN A 258 -19.31 8.37 7.00
C GLN A 258 -20.72 8.73 6.50
N GLN A 259 -21.76 8.01 6.96
CA GLN A 259 -23.17 8.25 6.65
C GLN A 259 -23.48 8.18 5.14
N LEU A 260 -22.94 7.18 4.44
CA LEU A 260 -23.29 6.90 3.07
C LEU A 260 -24.78 6.55 2.95
N ASP A 261 -25.36 6.77 1.77
CA ASP A 261 -26.77 6.50 1.48
C ASP A 261 -27.13 5.03 1.62
N ALA A 262 -26.23 4.13 1.19
CA ALA A 262 -26.42 2.69 1.33
C ALA A 262 -25.09 1.94 1.45
N VAL A 263 -25.03 1.01 2.39
CA VAL A 263 -23.97 0.02 2.53
C VAL A 263 -24.61 -1.36 2.59
N LYS A 264 -24.22 -2.24 1.67
CA LYS A 264 -24.72 -3.62 1.63
C LYS A 264 -23.56 -4.61 1.68
N ILE A 265 -23.67 -5.64 2.54
CA ILE A 265 -22.76 -6.80 2.55
C ILE A 265 -23.51 -8.02 2.03
N ILE A 266 -22.86 -8.77 1.15
CA ILE A 266 -23.31 -10.08 0.67
C ILE A 266 -22.30 -11.12 1.13
N ASP A 267 -22.77 -12.16 1.82
CA ASP A 267 -21.94 -13.31 2.20
C ASP A 267 -22.68 -14.62 2.01
N ILE A 268 -21.94 -15.67 1.63
CA ILE A 268 -22.49 -17.01 1.44
C ILE A 268 -22.80 -17.70 2.78
N ASP A 269 -22.13 -17.33 3.85
CA ASP A 269 -22.33 -17.88 5.19
C ASP A 269 -23.45 -17.15 5.92
N LYS A 270 -24.56 -17.88 6.10
CA LYS A 270 -25.75 -17.38 6.80
C LYS A 270 -25.48 -16.99 8.26
N GLN A 271 -24.59 -17.72 8.94
CA GLN A 271 -24.25 -17.42 10.32
C GLN A 271 -23.47 -16.09 10.39
N ARG A 272 -22.52 -15.90 9.47
CA ARG A 272 -21.76 -14.67 9.35
C ARG A 272 -22.66 -13.46 9.05
N CYS A 273 -23.64 -13.63 8.18
CA CYS A 273 -24.64 -12.58 7.91
C CYS A 273 -25.40 -12.14 9.17
N ARG A 274 -25.78 -13.07 10.05
CA ARG A 274 -26.44 -12.76 11.31
C ARG A 274 -25.51 -11.98 12.26
N GLU A 275 -24.27 -12.44 12.41
CA GLU A 275 -23.26 -11.77 13.25
C GLU A 275 -23.01 -10.33 12.80
N LEU A 276 -22.91 -10.08 11.49
CA LEU A 276 -22.74 -8.75 10.93
C LEU A 276 -23.94 -7.85 11.22
N THR A 277 -25.16 -8.40 11.08
CA THR A 277 -26.40 -7.65 11.38
C THR A 277 -26.50 -7.27 12.86
N GLU A 278 -26.04 -8.13 13.76
CA GLU A 278 -26.04 -7.89 15.20
C GLU A 278 -24.96 -6.90 15.64
N LYS A 279 -23.77 -6.99 15.01
CA LYS A 279 -22.57 -6.23 15.39
C LYS A 279 -22.54 -4.82 14.81
N LEU A 280 -22.97 -4.65 13.57
CA LEU A 280 -22.95 -3.38 12.87
C LEU A 280 -24.33 -2.72 12.94
N SER A 281 -24.43 -1.67 13.77
CA SER A 281 -25.64 -0.85 13.88
C SER A 281 -25.72 0.19 12.74
N GLY A 282 -26.94 0.58 12.37
CA GLY A 282 -27.19 1.62 11.36
C GLY A 282 -27.91 1.11 10.11
N SER A 283 -27.70 1.77 8.98
CA SER A 283 -28.33 1.48 7.69
C SER A 283 -27.63 0.37 6.88
N LEU A 284 -26.98 -0.60 7.56
CA LEU A 284 -26.38 -1.75 6.89
C LEU A 284 -27.46 -2.70 6.37
N LEU A 285 -27.36 -3.04 5.09
CA LEU A 285 -28.10 -4.11 4.48
C LEU A 285 -27.24 -5.38 4.41
N VAL A 286 -27.76 -6.50 4.84
CA VAL A 286 -27.04 -7.79 4.77
C VAL A 286 -27.87 -8.80 3.99
N ALA A 287 -27.28 -9.36 2.94
CA ALA A 287 -27.89 -10.40 2.13
C ALA A 287 -27.08 -11.70 2.20
N ASN A 288 -27.78 -12.83 2.30
CA ASN A 288 -27.13 -14.14 2.27
C ASN A 288 -27.24 -14.75 0.87
N GLY A 289 -26.11 -14.90 0.18
CA GLY A 289 -26.08 -15.48 -1.16
C GLY A 289 -24.68 -15.59 -1.73
N ASP A 290 -24.59 -16.22 -2.89
CA ASP A 290 -23.33 -16.40 -3.61
C ASP A 290 -23.07 -15.20 -4.52
N ALA A 291 -22.05 -14.41 -4.20
CA ALA A 291 -21.63 -13.23 -4.95
C ALA A 291 -21.12 -13.53 -6.38
N ARG A 292 -20.86 -14.80 -6.72
CA ARG A 292 -20.50 -15.23 -8.08
C ARG A 292 -21.71 -15.37 -9.00
N ASN A 293 -22.91 -15.41 -8.44
CA ASN A 293 -24.14 -15.49 -9.22
C ASN A 293 -24.58 -14.08 -9.67
N SER A 294 -24.47 -13.84 -10.96
CA SER A 294 -24.82 -12.54 -11.56
C SER A 294 -26.29 -12.19 -11.43
N ASP A 295 -27.18 -13.20 -11.51
CA ASP A 295 -28.64 -12.99 -11.39
C ASP A 295 -28.98 -12.56 -9.97
N PHE A 296 -28.37 -13.21 -8.97
CA PHE A 296 -28.49 -12.81 -7.57
C PHE A 296 -27.98 -11.37 -7.33
N LEU A 297 -26.88 -10.98 -7.92
CA LEU A 297 -26.38 -9.60 -7.80
C LEU A 297 -27.36 -8.58 -8.41
N VAL A 298 -28.03 -8.95 -9.52
CA VAL A 298 -29.08 -8.11 -10.13
C VAL A 298 -30.30 -8.00 -9.22
N GLU A 299 -30.76 -9.13 -8.63
CA GLU A 299 -31.85 -9.14 -7.66
C GLU A 299 -31.54 -8.26 -6.42
N GLU A 300 -30.27 -8.26 -5.99
CA GLU A 300 -29.78 -7.43 -4.88
C GLU A 300 -29.51 -5.97 -5.28
N GLY A 301 -29.79 -5.60 -6.54
CA GLY A 301 -29.78 -4.22 -7.02
C GLY A 301 -28.38 -3.67 -7.35
N ILE A 302 -27.45 -4.49 -7.82
CA ILE A 302 -26.07 -4.09 -8.12
C ILE A 302 -25.97 -2.83 -9.01
N ARG A 303 -26.97 -2.61 -9.90
CA ARG A 303 -27.00 -1.47 -10.82
C ARG A 303 -27.21 -0.12 -10.15
N ASP A 304 -27.69 -0.12 -8.90
CA ASP A 304 -27.99 1.07 -8.10
C ASP A 304 -26.82 1.48 -7.20
N TYR A 305 -25.70 0.73 -7.26
CA TYR A 305 -24.51 0.98 -6.46
C TYR A 305 -23.40 1.68 -7.24
N ASP A 306 -22.77 2.67 -6.63
CA ASP A 306 -21.67 3.43 -7.22
C ASP A 306 -20.35 2.63 -7.19
N ALA A 307 -20.17 1.83 -6.13
CA ALA A 307 -18.96 1.04 -5.95
C ALA A 307 -19.25 -0.40 -5.49
N LEU A 308 -18.36 -1.30 -5.91
CA LEU A 308 -18.32 -2.69 -5.45
C LEU A 308 -16.94 -3.01 -4.88
N VAL A 309 -16.93 -3.58 -3.66
CA VAL A 309 -15.73 -4.04 -2.95
C VAL A 309 -15.81 -5.55 -2.77
N ALA A 310 -14.94 -6.31 -3.43
CA ALA A 310 -14.89 -7.76 -3.34
C ALA A 310 -13.72 -8.19 -2.44
N VAL A 311 -14.05 -8.71 -1.25
CA VAL A 311 -13.10 -9.08 -0.19
C VAL A 311 -13.43 -10.46 0.40
N THR A 312 -13.82 -11.37 -0.47
CA THR A 312 -14.01 -12.79 -0.11
C THR A 312 -12.65 -13.48 0.07
N GLY A 313 -12.66 -14.71 0.54
CA GLY A 313 -11.42 -15.53 0.63
C GLY A 313 -10.96 -16.16 -0.70
N ASN A 314 -11.53 -15.75 -1.85
CA ASN A 314 -11.24 -16.34 -3.16
C ASN A 314 -10.95 -15.26 -4.19
N ASP A 315 -9.70 -15.24 -4.68
CA ASP A 315 -9.19 -14.24 -5.62
C ASP A 315 -9.96 -14.20 -6.94
N GLU A 316 -10.24 -15.38 -7.52
CA GLU A 316 -10.94 -15.49 -8.79
C GLU A 316 -12.38 -14.97 -8.67
N ALA A 317 -13.06 -15.30 -7.57
CA ALA A 317 -14.39 -14.77 -7.29
C ALA A 317 -14.38 -13.25 -7.15
N ASN A 318 -13.38 -12.68 -6.46
CA ASN A 318 -13.25 -11.25 -6.29
C ASN A 318 -13.03 -10.53 -7.62
N ILE A 319 -12.12 -11.04 -8.45
CA ILE A 319 -11.83 -10.47 -9.78
C ILE A 319 -13.06 -10.54 -10.67
N LEU A 320 -13.64 -11.74 -10.82
CA LEU A 320 -14.78 -11.96 -11.73
C LEU A 320 -16.01 -11.15 -11.31
N SER A 321 -16.31 -11.06 -10.01
CA SER A 321 -17.43 -10.25 -9.52
C SER A 321 -17.23 -8.76 -9.82
N CYS A 322 -16.00 -8.24 -9.69
CA CYS A 322 -15.67 -6.86 -10.09
C CYS A 322 -15.88 -6.63 -11.60
N VAL A 323 -15.42 -7.58 -12.44
CA VAL A 323 -15.63 -7.50 -13.90
C VAL A 323 -17.11 -7.53 -14.27
N VAL A 324 -17.90 -8.37 -13.60
CA VAL A 324 -19.35 -8.43 -13.77
C VAL A 324 -20.01 -7.13 -13.33
N ALA A 325 -19.62 -6.57 -12.19
CA ALA A 325 -20.13 -5.29 -11.69
C ALA A 325 -19.89 -4.14 -12.70
N LYS A 326 -18.72 -4.09 -13.31
CA LYS A 326 -18.44 -3.10 -14.39
C LYS A 326 -19.41 -3.23 -15.56
N LYS A 327 -19.77 -4.44 -15.97
CA LYS A 327 -20.76 -4.67 -17.02
C LYS A 327 -22.17 -4.22 -16.63
N PHE A 328 -22.49 -4.19 -15.35
CA PHE A 328 -23.75 -3.67 -14.83
C PHE A 328 -23.74 -2.17 -14.56
N GLY A 329 -22.63 -1.48 -14.86
CA GLY A 329 -22.52 -0.02 -14.78
C GLY A 329 -21.99 0.49 -13.43
N VAL A 330 -21.48 -0.39 -12.56
CA VAL A 330 -20.82 0.04 -11.33
C VAL A 330 -19.57 0.84 -11.69
N SER A 331 -19.49 2.06 -11.19
CA SER A 331 -18.46 3.02 -11.58
C SER A 331 -17.09 2.71 -10.98
N ARG A 332 -17.05 2.14 -9.76
CA ARG A 332 -15.80 1.83 -9.06
C ARG A 332 -15.79 0.40 -8.54
N THR A 333 -14.74 -0.34 -8.84
CA THR A 333 -14.54 -1.71 -8.36
C THR A 333 -13.20 -1.85 -7.63
N VAL A 334 -13.21 -2.54 -6.49
CA VAL A 334 -12.03 -2.85 -5.69
C VAL A 334 -12.01 -4.35 -5.39
N ALA A 335 -10.96 -5.05 -5.81
CA ALA A 335 -10.80 -6.48 -5.56
C ALA A 335 -9.64 -6.75 -4.60
N GLN A 336 -9.86 -7.56 -3.57
CA GLN A 336 -8.79 -8.17 -2.80
C GLN A 336 -8.23 -9.36 -3.56
N VAL A 337 -6.91 -9.37 -3.78
CA VAL A 337 -6.20 -10.44 -4.49
C VAL A 337 -4.92 -10.78 -3.73
N GLU A 338 -4.82 -12.00 -3.23
CA GLU A 338 -3.69 -12.47 -2.43
C GLU A 338 -2.57 -13.09 -3.29
N ASN A 339 -2.90 -13.64 -4.46
CA ASN A 339 -1.92 -14.15 -5.41
C ASN A 339 -1.30 -12.99 -6.21
N LEU A 340 0.01 -12.80 -6.07
CA LEU A 340 0.73 -11.72 -6.75
C LEU A 340 0.66 -11.82 -8.29
N GLU A 341 0.55 -13.03 -8.82
CA GLU A 341 0.45 -13.27 -10.28
C GLU A 341 -0.89 -12.77 -10.86
N TYR A 342 -1.94 -12.70 -10.02
CA TYR A 342 -3.27 -12.26 -10.44
C TYR A 342 -3.46 -10.74 -10.37
N LEU A 343 -2.55 -9.99 -9.72
CA LEU A 343 -2.71 -8.55 -9.57
C LEU A 343 -2.84 -7.87 -10.93
N ARG A 344 -1.89 -8.14 -11.80
CA ARG A 344 -1.87 -7.58 -13.15
C ARG A 344 -3.03 -8.08 -14.02
N LEU A 345 -3.35 -9.37 -13.90
CA LEU A 345 -4.50 -9.94 -14.61
C LEU A 345 -5.80 -9.22 -14.24
N ALA A 346 -6.02 -8.94 -12.95
CA ALA A 346 -7.20 -8.23 -12.49
C ALA A 346 -7.29 -6.80 -13.09
N GLU A 347 -6.18 -6.09 -13.11
CA GLU A 347 -6.10 -4.76 -13.74
C GLU A 347 -6.36 -4.83 -15.25
N ASP A 348 -5.76 -5.79 -15.97
CA ASP A 348 -5.97 -5.99 -17.41
C ASP A 348 -7.42 -6.40 -17.74
N MET A 349 -8.10 -7.09 -16.81
CA MET A 349 -9.53 -7.43 -16.94
C MET A 349 -10.48 -6.26 -16.64
N GLY A 350 -9.97 -5.09 -16.23
CA GLY A 350 -10.74 -3.87 -16.02
C GLY A 350 -11.20 -3.64 -14.57
N VAL A 351 -10.64 -4.32 -13.59
CA VAL A 351 -10.81 -3.98 -12.17
C VAL A 351 -10.12 -2.62 -11.94
N ASP A 352 -10.82 -1.67 -11.30
CA ASP A 352 -10.31 -0.29 -11.15
C ASP A 352 -9.21 -0.18 -10.10
N ALA A 353 -9.26 -1.00 -9.05
CA ALA A 353 -8.21 -1.07 -8.05
C ALA A 353 -8.09 -2.47 -7.45
N VAL A 354 -6.86 -2.86 -7.13
CA VAL A 354 -6.55 -4.17 -6.53
C VAL A 354 -5.84 -3.97 -5.21
N ILE A 355 -6.32 -4.67 -4.18
CA ILE A 355 -5.73 -4.68 -2.84
C ILE A 355 -5.02 -6.01 -2.61
N ASN A 356 -3.74 -5.93 -2.26
CA ASN A 356 -2.98 -7.08 -1.76
C ASN A 356 -2.48 -6.83 -0.34
N LYS A 357 -3.04 -7.58 0.61
CA LYS A 357 -2.74 -7.43 2.02
C LYS A 357 -1.25 -7.64 2.36
N LYS A 358 -0.59 -8.58 1.66
CA LYS A 358 0.84 -8.88 1.87
C LYS A 358 1.71 -7.69 1.48
N LEU A 359 1.49 -7.11 0.29
CA LEU A 359 2.25 -5.98 -0.21
C LEU A 359 2.08 -4.74 0.67
N ILE A 360 0.84 -4.41 1.05
CA ILE A 360 0.54 -3.25 1.89
C ILE A 360 1.17 -3.40 3.27
N THR A 361 1.05 -4.60 3.86
CA THR A 361 1.66 -4.91 5.16
C THR A 361 3.19 -4.86 5.08
N ALA A 362 3.77 -5.46 4.04
CA ALA A 362 5.22 -5.45 3.82
C ALA A 362 5.76 -4.03 3.70
N GLY A 363 5.11 -3.16 2.93
CA GLY A 363 5.48 -1.75 2.82
C GLY A 363 5.47 -1.01 4.16
N ARG A 364 4.48 -1.27 5.02
CA ARG A 364 4.42 -0.71 6.38
C ARG A 364 5.59 -1.17 7.25
N ILE A 365 5.97 -2.43 7.15
CA ILE A 365 7.06 -3.02 7.94
C ILE A 365 8.42 -2.58 7.40
N PHE A 366 8.58 -2.55 6.08
CA PHE A 366 9.84 -2.18 5.41
C PHE A 366 10.35 -0.80 5.84
N LYS A 367 9.47 0.12 6.15
CA LYS A 367 9.82 1.41 6.74
C LYS A 367 10.75 1.30 7.97
N PHE A 368 10.59 0.24 8.79
CA PHE A 368 11.43 0.01 9.96
C PHE A 368 12.82 -0.53 9.62
N THR A 369 13.04 -0.97 8.39
CA THR A 369 14.34 -1.48 7.93
C THR A 369 15.21 -0.35 7.36
N LEU A 370 14.59 0.76 6.97
CA LEU A 370 15.27 1.92 6.42
C LEU A 370 15.81 2.83 7.53
N SER A 371 16.66 3.78 7.16
CA SER A 371 17.21 4.74 8.11
C SER A 371 16.09 5.58 8.76
N ASP A 372 16.32 6.09 9.98
CA ASP A 372 15.35 6.95 10.71
C ASP A 372 14.98 8.24 9.92
N LYS A 373 15.67 8.51 8.81
CA LYS A 373 15.44 9.65 7.92
C LYS A 373 14.42 9.36 6.83
N VAL A 374 14.08 8.09 6.58
CA VAL A 374 12.99 7.69 5.68
C VAL A 374 11.69 7.65 6.46
N ARG A 375 10.78 8.56 6.14
CA ARG A 375 9.49 8.67 6.86
C ARG A 375 8.42 7.74 6.31
N PHE A 376 8.52 7.40 5.04
CA PHE A 376 7.51 6.63 4.35
C PHE A 376 8.11 5.82 3.19
N VAL A 377 7.62 4.61 2.99
CA VAL A 377 7.89 3.74 1.83
C VAL A 377 6.59 3.08 1.43
N ARG A 378 6.28 3.10 0.15
CA ARG A 378 5.15 2.37 -0.43
C ARG A 378 5.55 1.74 -1.75
N TYR A 379 5.16 0.48 -1.90
CA TYR A 379 5.13 -0.18 -3.19
C TYR A 379 3.86 0.25 -3.91
N MET A 380 4.01 0.65 -5.15
CA MET A 380 2.89 1.13 -5.97
C MET A 380 2.39 0.01 -6.87
N SER A 381 1.07 -0.08 -7.04
CA SER A 381 0.44 -1.03 -7.96
C SER A 381 1.01 -0.89 -9.38
N GLY A 382 1.26 -2.01 -10.06
CA GLY A 382 1.72 -2.03 -11.45
C GLY A 382 3.19 -1.65 -11.70
N THR A 383 3.99 -1.39 -10.67
CA THR A 383 5.42 -1.06 -10.78
C THR A 383 6.24 -1.74 -9.69
N ASP A 384 7.51 -2.04 -9.99
CA ASP A 384 8.47 -2.53 -8.99
C ASP A 384 9.12 -1.37 -8.19
N ALA A 385 8.82 -0.12 -8.53
CA ALA A 385 9.46 1.03 -7.91
C ALA A 385 8.88 1.38 -6.54
N GLU A 386 9.71 2.03 -5.74
CA GLU A 386 9.39 2.47 -4.40
C GLU A 386 9.23 3.99 -4.35
N VAL A 387 8.26 4.44 -3.57
CA VAL A 387 8.08 5.84 -3.23
C VAL A 387 8.57 6.07 -1.82
N LEU A 388 9.52 6.98 -1.68
CA LEU A 388 10.26 7.24 -0.46
C LEU A 388 10.09 8.71 -0.04
N GLU A 389 9.86 8.96 1.24
CA GLU A 389 9.91 10.32 1.78
C GLU A 389 11.13 10.46 2.70
N TYR A 390 12.09 11.30 2.30
CA TYR A 390 13.30 11.58 3.08
C TYR A 390 13.19 12.89 3.85
N THR A 391 13.76 12.93 5.06
CA THR A 391 14.12 14.18 5.73
C THR A 391 15.60 14.43 5.52
N VAL A 392 15.93 15.56 4.90
CA VAL A 392 17.30 15.92 4.52
C VAL A 392 18.15 16.25 5.74
N ALA A 393 19.28 15.57 5.90
CA ALA A 393 20.22 15.87 6.97
C ALA A 393 21.02 17.16 6.69
N PRO A 394 21.44 17.89 7.73
CA PRO A 394 22.44 18.94 7.57
C PRO A 394 23.72 18.40 6.93
N GLY A 395 24.20 19.06 5.87
CA GLY A 395 25.41 18.65 5.15
C GLY A 395 25.24 17.51 4.15
N ALA A 396 24.03 17.00 3.95
CA ALA A 396 23.71 15.96 2.97
C ALA A 396 24.16 16.34 1.55
N ARG A 397 24.59 15.34 0.76
CA ARG A 397 25.10 15.55 -0.61
C ARG A 397 24.11 16.32 -1.49
N ILE A 398 22.81 16.07 -1.31
CA ILE A 398 21.73 16.68 -2.09
C ILE A 398 21.63 18.21 -1.87
N THR A 399 22.18 18.76 -0.79
CA THR A 399 22.14 20.21 -0.47
C THR A 399 23.26 21.01 -1.11
N LYS A 400 24.27 20.36 -1.72
CA LYS A 400 25.50 20.99 -2.17
C LYS A 400 25.35 21.88 -3.41
N ALA A 401 24.39 21.54 -4.29
CA ALA A 401 24.15 22.24 -5.56
C ALA A 401 22.67 22.24 -5.94
N MET A 402 22.30 22.83 -7.06
CA MET A 402 20.98 22.68 -7.68
C MET A 402 20.82 21.24 -8.20
N LEU A 403 19.59 20.74 -8.26
CA LEU A 403 19.33 19.35 -8.69
C LEU A 403 19.91 19.01 -10.06
N LYS A 404 19.90 19.94 -11.01
CA LYS A 404 20.49 19.76 -12.35
C LYS A 404 22.01 19.55 -12.33
N ASP A 405 22.69 20.01 -11.29
CA ASP A 405 24.15 19.97 -11.14
C ASP A 405 24.60 18.82 -10.22
N ILE A 406 23.64 18.03 -9.73
CA ILE A 406 23.90 16.86 -8.87
C ILE A 406 23.81 15.59 -9.74
N ASP A 407 24.85 14.78 -9.69
CA ASP A 407 24.83 13.44 -10.31
C ASP A 407 23.94 12.49 -9.46
N PHE A 408 22.63 12.64 -9.63
CA PHE A 408 21.63 11.85 -8.94
C PHE A 408 21.40 10.53 -9.72
N PRO A 409 21.12 9.40 -9.04
CA PRO A 409 20.94 8.12 -9.69
C PRO A 409 19.88 8.15 -10.82
N ARG A 410 20.22 7.57 -11.98
CA ARG A 410 19.36 7.63 -13.18
C ARG A 410 18.03 6.92 -13.06
N ASN A 411 17.97 5.89 -12.19
CA ASN A 411 16.77 5.11 -11.91
C ASN A 411 16.00 5.65 -10.69
N ALA A 412 16.21 6.92 -10.36
CA ALA A 412 15.47 7.61 -9.33
C ALA A 412 15.12 9.03 -9.76
N ILE A 413 14.01 9.56 -9.24
CA ILE A 413 13.55 10.91 -9.55
C ILE A 413 13.03 11.59 -8.29
N ILE A 414 13.38 12.85 -8.10
CA ILE A 414 12.80 13.69 -7.05
C ILE A 414 11.54 14.33 -7.60
N GLY A 415 10.39 14.00 -7.00
CA GLY A 415 9.10 14.49 -7.44
C GLY A 415 8.72 15.83 -6.82
N GLY A 416 8.95 15.98 -5.52
CA GLY A 416 8.55 17.19 -4.81
C GLY A 416 9.26 17.41 -3.48
N VAL A 417 9.17 18.62 -3.00
CA VAL A 417 9.83 19.11 -1.78
C VAL A 417 8.81 19.79 -0.88
N ILE A 418 8.95 19.55 0.40
CA ILE A 418 8.17 20.19 1.45
C ILE A 418 9.15 20.89 2.39
N ARG A 419 9.07 22.21 2.44
CA ARG A 419 9.92 23.11 3.26
C ARG A 419 9.05 23.88 4.24
N GLY A 420 9.09 23.49 5.50
CA GLY A 420 8.23 24.08 6.53
C GLY A 420 6.75 23.94 6.20
N SER A 421 6.08 25.06 5.93
CA SER A 421 4.67 25.10 5.52
C SER A 421 4.45 25.02 4.01
N GLU A 422 5.46 25.23 3.19
CA GLU A 422 5.36 25.26 1.74
C GLU A 422 5.61 23.89 1.11
N SER A 423 5.04 23.67 -0.06
CA SER A 423 5.33 22.52 -0.91
C SER A 423 5.46 22.96 -2.37
N PHE A 424 6.38 22.35 -3.09
CA PHE A 424 6.61 22.64 -4.50
C PHE A 424 7.13 21.42 -5.26
N ILE A 425 6.88 21.41 -6.55
CA ILE A 425 7.36 20.35 -7.45
C ILE A 425 8.86 20.59 -7.71
N ALA A 426 9.65 19.53 -7.60
CA ALA A 426 11.08 19.60 -7.82
C ALA A 426 11.40 19.76 -9.31
N VAL A 427 12.20 20.73 -9.67
CA VAL A 427 12.73 20.98 -11.02
C VAL A 427 14.25 21.10 -10.99
N GLY A 428 14.92 21.12 -12.15
CA GLY A 428 16.38 21.16 -12.23
C GLY A 428 17.02 22.32 -11.45
N ASP A 429 16.37 23.49 -11.42
CA ASP A 429 16.83 24.68 -10.67
C ASP A 429 16.45 24.67 -9.18
N THR A 430 15.82 23.61 -8.71
CA THR A 430 15.49 23.46 -7.28
C THR A 430 16.77 23.20 -6.49
N ARG A 431 16.95 23.95 -5.40
CA ARG A 431 17.96 23.68 -4.38
C ARG A 431 17.30 23.07 -3.16
N ILE A 432 17.77 21.89 -2.76
CA ILE A 432 17.32 21.20 -1.56
C ILE A 432 18.06 21.77 -0.34
N GLU A 433 17.35 21.96 0.75
CA GLU A 433 17.89 22.52 1.99
C GLU A 433 17.85 21.51 3.13
N PRO A 434 18.69 21.69 4.18
CA PRO A 434 18.58 20.87 5.38
C PRO A 434 17.17 20.91 5.99
N TYR A 435 16.71 19.76 6.48
CA TYR A 435 15.37 19.54 7.05
C TYR A 435 14.19 19.57 6.06
N ASP A 436 14.45 19.82 4.77
CA ASP A 436 13.41 19.58 3.75
C ASP A 436 12.92 18.14 3.82
N ARG A 437 11.65 17.95 3.51
CA ARG A 437 11.09 16.63 3.26
C ARG A 437 10.95 16.46 1.75
N VAL A 438 11.54 15.39 1.23
CA VAL A 438 11.68 15.17 -0.21
C VAL A 438 11.01 13.86 -0.60
N ALA A 439 10.06 13.94 -1.54
CA ALA A 439 9.45 12.76 -2.14
C ALA A 439 10.31 12.26 -3.30
N VAL A 440 10.80 11.04 -3.18
CA VAL A 440 11.66 10.38 -4.17
C VAL A 440 11.01 9.12 -4.66
N PHE A 441 11.05 8.90 -5.96
CA PHE A 441 10.68 7.66 -6.61
C PHE A 441 11.95 6.97 -7.10
N ALA A 442 12.13 5.71 -6.78
CA ALA A 442 13.35 4.96 -7.11
C ALA A 442 13.04 3.49 -7.41
N LEU A 443 13.79 2.90 -8.36
CA LEU A 443 13.78 1.47 -8.55
C LEU A 443 14.52 0.78 -7.38
N PRO A 444 14.14 -0.45 -6.97
CA PRO A 444 14.66 -1.11 -5.78
C PRO A 444 16.17 -1.15 -5.68
N ASP A 445 16.84 -1.49 -6.78
CA ASP A 445 18.31 -1.58 -6.83
C ASP A 445 19.02 -0.25 -6.57
N THR A 446 18.29 0.87 -6.71
CA THR A 446 18.83 2.23 -6.61
C THR A 446 18.60 2.86 -5.23
N VAL A 447 17.69 2.33 -4.43
CA VAL A 447 17.29 2.91 -3.13
C VAL A 447 18.48 3.12 -2.19
N LYS A 448 19.41 2.15 -2.11
CA LYS A 448 20.61 2.27 -1.27
C LYS A 448 21.56 3.37 -1.73
N GLU A 449 21.62 3.64 -3.02
CA GLU A 449 22.40 4.74 -3.56
C GLU A 449 21.74 6.09 -3.27
N VAL A 450 20.43 6.18 -3.47
CA VAL A 450 19.60 7.35 -3.13
C VAL A 450 19.75 7.74 -1.66
N ASP A 451 19.71 6.77 -0.75
CA ASP A 451 19.84 7.00 0.71
C ASP A 451 21.14 7.75 1.08
N LYS A 452 22.24 7.57 0.32
CA LYS A 452 23.52 8.28 0.55
C LYS A 452 23.47 9.77 0.24
N PHE A 453 22.50 10.23 -0.54
CA PHE A 453 22.35 11.65 -0.87
C PHE A 453 21.66 12.45 0.23
N PHE A 454 20.90 11.80 1.09
CA PHE A 454 20.10 12.43 2.14
C PHE A 454 20.70 12.33 3.55
N LYS A 455 21.84 11.61 3.66
CA LYS A 455 22.60 11.45 4.92
C LYS A 455 23.57 12.58 5.19
#